data_b2a5098543471e3742e19f2d1775848a
#
_entry.id   b2a5098543471e3742e19f2d1775848a
#
_cell.length_a   1.000
_cell.length_b   1.000
_cell.length_c   1.000
_cell.angle_alpha   90.00
_cell.angle_beta   90.00
_cell.angle_gamma   90.00
#
_symmetry.space_group_name_H-M   'P 1'
#
loop_
_entity.id
_entity.type
_entity.pdbx_description
1 polymer ?
#
loop_
_entity_poly.entity_id
_entity_poly.type
_entity_poly.pdbx_seq_one_letter_code
_entity_poly.pdbx_strand_id
1 'polypeptide(L)'
;CEEHGLFNDFDTETYRAILDQIEMNPLYMAYMSQPQTPTFEQDLELWKEIFNTIIPSCEVLDATLEDKNIYWNDDLTTIVQFAVKTLSRIKANTEMVKTLGMFRNDDDKNFALSLFHHAIDESHEYLQLIDKTAENWEANRMAMMEKVIMICALAEIRNFPDIAIRISLNEYIELAKHYCKADSARFINGNL
;
A
#
# COMPACT_ATOMS: atom_id res chain seq x y z
N CYS A 1 20.80 5.60 -10.93
CA CYS A 1 19.87 6.75 -10.64
C CYS A 1 19.90 7.78 -11.78
N GLU A 2 21.06 8.30 -12.21
CA GLU A 2 21.14 9.24 -13.36
C GLU A 2 20.53 8.68 -14.65
N GLU A 3 20.74 7.39 -14.95
CA GLU A 3 20.19 6.71 -16.13
C GLU A 3 18.64 6.65 -16.15
N HIS A 4 18.00 6.80 -15.01
CA HIS A 4 16.54 6.73 -14.87
C HIS A 4 15.88 8.07 -14.54
N GLY A 5 16.64 9.18 -14.54
CA GLY A 5 16.12 10.51 -14.30
C GLY A 5 15.51 10.73 -12.92
N LEU A 6 15.91 9.92 -11.92
CA LEU A 6 15.35 9.95 -10.56
C LEU A 6 15.97 11.01 -9.64
N PHE A 7 16.85 11.87 -10.16
CA PHE A 7 17.39 12.99 -9.41
C PHE A 7 16.53 14.23 -9.61
N ASN A 8 16.27 14.97 -8.54
CA ASN A 8 15.57 16.25 -8.47
C ASN A 8 14.04 16.20 -8.42
N ASP A 9 13.45 15.07 -8.02
CA ASP A 9 11.99 15.02 -7.83
C ASP A 9 11.53 15.70 -6.54
N PHE A 10 12.42 15.87 -5.56
CA PHE A 10 12.13 16.54 -4.29
C PHE A 10 12.92 17.85 -4.15
N ASP A 11 12.35 18.77 -3.39
CA ASP A 11 13.05 20.00 -3.02
C ASP A 11 14.10 19.75 -1.92
N THR A 12 14.94 20.77 -1.70
CA THR A 12 16.00 20.72 -0.70
C THR A 12 15.46 20.59 0.73
N GLU A 13 14.27 21.10 0.98
CA GLU A 13 13.63 21.05 2.31
C GLU A 13 13.23 19.61 2.67
N THR A 14 12.63 18.88 1.73
CA THR A 14 12.27 17.48 1.91
C THR A 14 13.51 16.60 2.20
N TYR A 15 14.58 16.76 1.41
CA TYR A 15 15.82 16.02 1.67
C TYR A 15 16.42 16.33 3.03
N ARG A 16 16.39 17.61 3.44
CA ARG A 16 16.93 18.05 4.74
C ARG A 16 16.09 17.48 5.88
N ALA A 17 14.77 17.50 5.78
CA ALA A 17 13.90 16.93 6.80
C ALA A 17 14.14 15.43 7.02
N ILE A 18 14.34 14.66 5.95
CA ILE A 18 14.70 13.24 6.05
C ILE A 18 16.07 13.06 6.69
N LEU A 19 17.07 13.84 6.26
CA LEU A 19 18.44 13.75 6.79
C LEU A 19 18.49 14.09 8.28
N ASP A 20 17.82 15.18 8.70
CA ASP A 20 17.75 15.59 10.10
C ASP A 20 17.14 14.47 10.99
N GLN A 21 16.10 13.80 10.52
CA GLN A 21 15.50 12.67 11.22
C GLN A 21 16.45 11.46 11.31
N ILE A 22 17.19 11.18 10.22
CA ILE A 22 18.22 10.13 10.24
C ILE A 22 19.31 10.44 11.25
N GLU A 23 19.84 11.67 11.25
CA GLU A 23 20.91 12.09 12.14
C GLU A 23 20.49 12.08 13.62
N MET A 24 19.21 12.35 13.90
CA MET A 24 18.64 12.29 15.25
C MET A 24 18.27 10.88 15.71
N ASN A 25 18.28 9.91 14.83
CA ASN A 25 17.87 8.54 15.16
C ASN A 25 18.93 7.86 16.05
N PRO A 26 18.54 7.30 17.22
CA PRO A 26 19.48 6.67 18.14
C PRO A 26 20.27 5.52 17.52
N LEU A 27 19.66 4.78 16.60
CA LEU A 27 20.32 3.66 15.92
C LEU A 27 21.40 4.16 14.96
N TYR A 28 21.11 5.24 14.21
CA TYR A 28 22.09 5.89 13.34
C TYR A 28 23.26 6.46 14.17
N MET A 29 22.97 7.15 15.27
CA MET A 29 24.01 7.67 16.17
C MET A 29 24.88 6.55 16.75
N ALA A 30 24.29 5.44 17.18
CA ALA A 30 25.02 4.28 17.66
C ALA A 30 25.88 3.65 16.55
N TYR A 31 25.32 3.52 15.34
CA TYR A 31 26.06 3.02 14.18
C TYR A 31 27.26 3.90 13.83
N MET A 32 27.12 5.23 13.80
CA MET A 32 28.19 6.19 13.51
C MET A 32 29.24 6.26 14.60
N SER A 33 28.91 5.87 15.83
CA SER A 33 29.84 5.91 17.00
C SER A 33 30.66 4.62 17.17
N GLN A 34 30.49 3.64 16.28
CA GLN A 34 31.22 2.38 16.37
C GLN A 34 32.74 2.61 16.12
N PRO A 35 33.62 1.99 16.91
CA PRO A 35 35.05 2.14 16.74
C PRO A 35 35.62 1.34 15.56
N GLN A 36 34.86 0.40 15.04
CA GLN A 36 35.24 -0.46 13.94
C GLN A 36 34.45 -0.10 12.66
N THR A 37 35.04 -0.34 11.49
CA THR A 37 34.35 -0.20 10.21
C THR A 37 33.15 -1.16 10.19
N PRO A 38 31.94 -0.68 9.95
CA PRO A 38 30.76 -1.53 9.88
C PRO A 38 30.87 -2.61 8.81
N THR A 39 30.21 -3.74 9.05
CA THR A 39 30.07 -4.79 8.04
C THR A 39 28.94 -4.47 7.08
N PHE A 40 28.91 -5.10 5.92
CA PHE A 40 27.82 -4.98 4.95
C PHE A 40 26.45 -5.31 5.57
N GLU A 41 26.40 -6.31 6.44
CA GLU A 41 25.16 -6.68 7.15
C GLU A 41 24.68 -5.58 8.09
N GLN A 42 25.59 -4.92 8.77
CA GLN A 42 25.27 -3.77 9.64
C GLN A 42 24.78 -2.57 8.83
N ASP A 43 25.42 -2.28 7.68
CA ASP A 43 24.95 -1.26 6.74
C ASP A 43 23.52 -1.55 6.27
N LEU A 44 23.27 -2.80 5.92
CA LEU A 44 21.99 -3.23 5.42
C LEU A 44 20.87 -3.14 6.48
N GLU A 45 21.16 -3.54 7.71
CA GLU A 45 20.20 -3.40 8.83
C GLU A 45 19.91 -1.93 9.15
N LEU A 46 20.90 -1.06 9.11
CA LEU A 46 20.68 0.38 9.28
C LEU A 46 19.73 0.93 8.21
N TRP A 47 19.96 0.59 6.93
CA TRP A 47 19.09 1.04 5.85
C TRP A 47 17.66 0.52 5.98
N LYS A 48 17.49 -0.75 6.36
CA LYS A 48 16.16 -1.32 6.62
C LYS A 48 15.45 -0.57 7.75
N GLU A 49 16.15 -0.24 8.80
CA GLU A 49 15.59 0.51 9.93
C GLU A 49 15.18 1.93 9.51
N ILE A 50 16.02 2.62 8.75
CA ILE A 50 15.70 3.94 8.18
C ILE A 50 14.41 3.86 7.37
N PHE A 51 14.30 2.89 6.47
CA PHE A 51 13.10 2.71 5.66
C PHE A 51 11.87 2.31 6.49
N ASN A 52 12.01 1.51 7.53
CA ASN A 52 10.87 1.07 8.34
C ASN A 52 10.36 2.14 9.31
N THR A 53 11.24 2.99 9.83
CA THR A 53 10.89 3.89 10.94
C THR A 53 10.89 5.36 10.54
N ILE A 54 11.87 5.81 9.76
CA ILE A 54 12.05 7.23 9.45
C ILE A 54 11.21 7.63 8.24
N ILE A 55 11.32 6.91 7.14
CA ILE A 55 10.64 7.28 5.90
C ILE A 55 9.12 7.36 6.07
N PRO A 56 8.43 6.37 6.71
CA PRO A 56 6.96 6.45 6.89
C PRO A 56 6.51 7.50 7.90
N SER A 57 7.42 7.98 8.77
CA SER A 57 7.09 8.97 9.80
C SER A 57 7.48 10.40 9.41
N CYS A 58 8.05 10.61 8.23
CA CYS A 58 8.47 11.92 7.76
C CYS A 58 7.30 12.71 7.16
N GLU A 59 6.63 13.53 7.98
CA GLU A 59 5.48 14.34 7.55
C GLU A 59 5.77 15.24 6.36
N VAL A 60 6.99 15.79 6.25
CA VAL A 60 7.39 16.65 5.11
C VAL A 60 7.47 15.83 3.82
N LEU A 61 7.97 14.60 3.88
CA LEU A 61 8.01 13.70 2.73
C LEU A 61 6.58 13.31 2.31
N ASP A 62 5.74 12.97 3.26
CA ASP A 62 4.35 12.57 3.03
C ASP A 62 3.59 13.71 2.32
N ALA A 63 3.60 14.91 2.88
CA ALA A 63 2.99 16.09 2.27
C ALA A 63 3.54 16.39 0.87
N THR A 64 4.86 16.28 0.67
CA THR A 64 5.48 16.50 -0.64
C THR A 64 5.05 15.46 -1.68
N LEU A 65 4.87 14.22 -1.26
CA LEU A 65 4.39 13.15 -2.13
C LEU A 65 2.91 13.35 -2.51
N GLU A 66 2.06 13.69 -1.55
CA GLU A 66 0.64 14.00 -1.79
C GLU A 66 0.46 15.18 -2.74
N ASP A 67 1.24 16.26 -2.57
CA ASP A 67 1.22 17.42 -3.48
C ASP A 67 1.60 17.04 -4.91
N LYS A 68 2.48 16.07 -5.08
CA LYS A 68 2.87 15.58 -6.41
C LYS A 68 1.80 14.69 -7.04
N ASN A 69 1.19 13.83 -6.26
CA ASN A 69 0.18 12.91 -6.75
C ASN A 69 -0.65 12.35 -5.59
N ILE A 70 -1.95 12.57 -5.64
CA ILE A 70 -2.93 12.11 -4.64
C ILE A 70 -2.89 10.59 -4.37
N TYR A 71 -2.39 9.79 -5.30
CA TYR A 71 -2.25 8.34 -5.11
C TYR A 71 -1.18 7.97 -4.07
N TRP A 72 -0.30 8.89 -3.66
CA TRP A 72 0.66 8.66 -2.59
C TRP A 72 0.04 8.64 -1.19
N ASN A 73 -1.18 9.08 -1.04
CA ASN A 73 -1.88 9.16 0.24
C ASN A 73 -1.87 7.81 1.02
N ASP A 74 -1.98 6.69 0.31
CA ASP A 74 -2.02 5.36 0.92
C ASP A 74 -0.82 4.47 0.54
N ASP A 75 -0.02 4.86 -0.46
CA ASP A 75 0.96 3.96 -1.07
C ASP A 75 2.34 3.99 -0.40
N LEU A 76 2.69 5.05 0.33
CA LEU A 76 4.04 5.23 0.90
C LEU A 76 4.46 4.02 1.74
N THR A 77 3.60 3.56 2.65
CA THR A 77 3.90 2.41 3.52
C THR A 77 4.12 1.13 2.72
N THR A 78 3.32 0.89 1.68
CA THR A 78 3.45 -0.28 0.80
C THR A 78 4.76 -0.23 0.02
N ILE A 79 5.11 0.91 -0.55
CA ILE A 79 6.36 1.10 -1.30
C ILE A 79 7.58 0.95 -0.40
N VAL A 80 7.53 1.47 0.82
CA VAL A 80 8.58 1.28 1.83
C VAL A 80 8.78 -0.21 2.14
N GLN A 81 7.71 -0.98 2.32
CA GLN A 81 7.81 -2.43 2.51
C GLN A 81 8.44 -3.14 1.31
N PHE A 82 8.17 -2.70 0.09
CA PHE A 82 8.83 -3.23 -1.10
C PHE A 82 10.31 -2.87 -1.15
N ALA A 83 10.69 -1.66 -0.73
CA ALA A 83 12.07 -1.24 -0.60
C ALA A 83 12.82 -2.11 0.42
N VAL A 84 12.26 -2.33 1.61
CA VAL A 84 12.84 -3.19 2.66
C VAL A 84 12.98 -4.64 2.20
N LYS A 85 11.98 -5.19 1.51
CA LYS A 85 12.05 -6.53 0.91
C LYS A 85 13.13 -6.60 -0.19
N THR A 86 13.31 -5.52 -0.96
CA THR A 86 14.36 -5.44 -1.98
C THR A 86 15.74 -5.40 -1.30
N LEU A 87 15.93 -4.55 -0.29
CA LEU A 87 17.15 -4.49 0.53
C LEU A 87 17.51 -5.85 1.11
N SER A 88 16.52 -6.60 1.60
CA SER A 88 16.72 -7.94 2.18
C SER A 88 17.22 -8.99 1.19
N ARG A 89 17.18 -8.71 -0.12
CA ARG A 89 17.71 -9.59 -1.17
C ARG A 89 19.14 -9.24 -1.57
N ILE A 90 19.66 -8.10 -1.14
CA ILE A 90 21.02 -7.66 -1.45
C ILE A 90 22.00 -8.47 -0.62
N LYS A 91 23.06 -8.96 -1.28
CA LYS A 91 24.21 -9.62 -0.65
C LYS A 91 25.47 -8.88 -1.07
N ALA A 92 26.52 -8.97 -0.27
CA ALA A 92 27.80 -8.28 -0.52
C ALA A 92 28.35 -8.45 -1.97
N ASN A 93 28.01 -9.56 -2.62
CA ASN A 93 28.46 -9.88 -3.99
C ASN A 93 27.38 -9.65 -5.06
N THR A 94 26.29 -8.94 -4.74
CA THR A 94 25.21 -8.71 -5.70
C THR A 94 25.60 -7.57 -6.64
N GLU A 95 25.81 -7.86 -7.91
CA GLU A 95 26.14 -6.86 -8.93
C GLU A 95 24.93 -6.03 -9.36
N MET A 96 23.74 -6.65 -9.40
CA MET A 96 22.50 -5.97 -9.77
C MET A 96 21.33 -6.50 -8.94
N VAL A 97 20.56 -5.58 -8.35
CA VAL A 97 19.35 -5.89 -7.60
C VAL A 97 18.15 -5.56 -8.46
N LYS A 98 17.26 -6.54 -8.66
CA LYS A 98 15.95 -6.31 -9.26
C LYS A 98 14.97 -5.87 -8.15
N THR A 99 14.35 -4.73 -8.35
CA THR A 99 13.23 -4.28 -7.52
C THR A 99 12.06 -5.26 -7.61
N LEU A 100 11.21 -5.27 -6.60
CA LEU A 100 9.95 -6.02 -6.65
C LEU A 100 9.04 -5.40 -7.71
N GLY A 101 8.41 -6.24 -8.52
CA GLY A 101 7.35 -5.81 -9.42
C GLY A 101 6.07 -5.49 -8.64
N MET A 102 5.19 -4.70 -9.23
CA MET A 102 3.85 -4.41 -8.69
C MET A 102 3.06 -5.71 -8.47
N PHE A 103 3.15 -6.65 -9.38
CA PHE A 103 2.50 -7.96 -9.30
C PHE A 103 3.55 -9.05 -9.09
N ARG A 104 3.22 -10.09 -8.34
CA ARG A 104 4.08 -11.24 -8.11
C ARG A 104 4.31 -12.05 -9.40
N ASN A 105 3.27 -12.15 -10.23
CA ASN A 105 3.24 -12.87 -11.50
C ASN A 105 2.13 -12.33 -12.41
N ASP A 106 2.01 -12.90 -13.61
CA ASP A 106 0.99 -12.50 -14.58
C ASP A 106 -0.43 -12.90 -14.15
N ASP A 107 -0.59 -13.94 -13.33
CA ASP A 107 -1.91 -14.36 -12.83
C ASP A 107 -2.47 -13.31 -11.88
N ASP A 108 -1.65 -12.77 -10.97
CA ASP A 108 -2.05 -11.67 -10.06
C ASP A 108 -2.44 -10.41 -10.87
N LYS A 109 -1.69 -10.12 -11.94
CA LYS A 109 -2.00 -9.00 -12.84
C LYS A 109 -3.32 -9.21 -13.58
N ASN A 110 -3.52 -10.40 -14.12
CA ASN A 110 -4.74 -10.75 -14.86
C ASN A 110 -5.96 -10.75 -13.93
N PHE A 111 -5.80 -11.26 -12.71
CA PHE A 111 -6.83 -11.19 -11.67
C PHE A 111 -7.24 -9.74 -11.40
N ALA A 112 -6.27 -8.85 -11.12
CA ALA A 112 -6.56 -7.45 -10.83
C ALA A 112 -7.27 -6.73 -11.98
N LEU A 113 -6.81 -6.93 -13.23
CA LEU A 113 -7.43 -6.35 -14.41
C LEU A 113 -8.84 -6.90 -14.65
N SER A 114 -9.04 -8.21 -14.53
CA SER A 114 -10.34 -8.84 -14.68
C SER A 114 -11.34 -8.38 -13.63
N LEU A 115 -10.93 -8.34 -12.36
CA LEU A 115 -11.73 -7.82 -11.26
C LEU A 115 -12.15 -6.36 -11.51
N PHE A 116 -11.22 -5.52 -11.93
CA PHE A 116 -11.48 -4.12 -12.26
C PHE A 116 -12.54 -3.98 -13.37
N HIS A 117 -12.42 -4.74 -14.46
CA HIS A 117 -13.39 -4.73 -15.55
C HIS A 117 -14.77 -5.19 -15.09
N HIS A 118 -14.87 -6.32 -14.38
CA HIS A 118 -16.15 -6.79 -13.85
C HIS A 118 -16.78 -5.80 -12.87
N ALA A 119 -15.99 -5.19 -12.01
CA ALA A 119 -16.48 -4.19 -11.06
C ALA A 119 -17.06 -2.95 -11.76
N ILE A 120 -16.48 -2.50 -12.88
CA ILE A 120 -16.98 -1.35 -13.65
C ILE A 120 -18.17 -1.76 -14.52
N ASP A 121 -18.01 -2.78 -15.32
CA ASP A 121 -18.97 -3.14 -16.36
C ASP A 121 -20.31 -3.60 -15.76
N GLU A 122 -20.27 -4.29 -14.62
CA GLU A 122 -21.44 -4.83 -13.93
C GLU A 122 -21.88 -3.98 -12.72
N SER A 123 -21.25 -2.83 -12.51
CA SER A 123 -21.48 -1.95 -11.31
C SER A 123 -22.95 -1.65 -11.05
N HIS A 124 -23.73 -1.43 -12.11
CA HIS A 124 -25.16 -1.13 -11.98
C HIS A 124 -25.97 -2.31 -11.43
N GLU A 125 -25.67 -3.54 -11.87
CA GLU A 125 -26.31 -4.75 -11.35
C GLU A 125 -25.97 -4.97 -9.87
N TYR A 126 -24.69 -4.76 -9.49
CA TYR A 126 -24.26 -4.91 -8.12
C TYR A 126 -24.91 -3.87 -7.20
N LEU A 127 -25.03 -2.62 -7.64
CA LEU A 127 -25.75 -1.60 -6.89
C LEU A 127 -27.23 -1.94 -6.70
N GLN A 128 -27.90 -2.50 -7.72
CA GLN A 128 -29.28 -2.96 -7.59
C GLN A 128 -29.41 -4.14 -6.61
N LEU A 129 -28.41 -5.02 -6.55
CA LEU A 129 -28.40 -6.12 -5.60
C LEU A 129 -28.23 -5.61 -4.17
N ILE A 130 -27.32 -4.69 -3.97
CA ILE A 130 -27.08 -4.02 -2.66
C ILE A 130 -28.37 -3.33 -2.19
N ASP A 131 -29.03 -2.58 -3.07
CA ASP A 131 -30.31 -1.91 -2.75
C ASP A 131 -31.40 -2.88 -2.28
N LYS A 132 -31.46 -4.07 -2.89
CA LYS A 132 -32.47 -5.07 -2.56
C LYS A 132 -32.20 -5.78 -1.23
N THR A 133 -30.93 -5.90 -0.83
CA THR A 133 -30.54 -6.63 0.39
C THR A 133 -30.47 -5.71 1.61
N ALA A 134 -30.24 -4.43 1.40
CA ALA A 134 -30.13 -3.43 2.47
C ALA A 134 -31.50 -2.97 2.99
N GLU A 135 -32.24 -3.86 3.69
CA GLU A 135 -33.63 -3.63 4.16
C GLU A 135 -33.83 -2.35 5.02
N ASN A 136 -32.75 -1.78 5.59
CA ASN A 136 -32.81 -0.61 6.48
C ASN A 136 -31.88 0.54 6.07
N TRP A 137 -31.23 0.46 4.91
CA TRP A 137 -30.24 1.44 4.51
C TRP A 137 -30.42 1.78 3.03
N GLU A 138 -30.82 3.01 2.76
CA GLU A 138 -30.91 3.48 1.37
C GLU A 138 -29.50 3.53 0.77
N ALA A 139 -29.23 2.81 -0.33
CA ALA A 139 -27.94 2.84 -1.02
C ALA A 139 -27.50 4.27 -1.39
N ASN A 140 -28.45 5.20 -1.49
CA ASN A 140 -28.18 6.62 -1.68
C ASN A 140 -27.47 7.28 -0.50
N ARG A 141 -27.50 6.69 0.69
CA ARG A 141 -26.82 7.20 1.90
C ARG A 141 -25.46 6.56 2.15
N MET A 142 -25.10 5.53 1.37
CA MET A 142 -23.81 4.89 1.48
C MET A 142 -22.71 5.83 0.99
N ALA A 143 -21.60 5.86 1.71
CA ALA A 143 -20.40 6.56 1.28
C ALA A 143 -19.85 5.92 -0.02
N MET A 144 -19.19 6.73 -0.84
CA MET A 144 -18.65 6.26 -2.12
C MET A 144 -17.73 5.04 -1.95
N MET A 145 -16.85 5.08 -0.96
CA MET A 145 -15.90 3.99 -0.70
C MET A 145 -16.61 2.69 -0.26
N GLU A 146 -17.68 2.78 0.52
CA GLU A 146 -18.48 1.59 0.88
C GLU A 146 -19.06 0.92 -0.36
N LYS A 147 -19.61 1.72 -1.30
CA LYS A 147 -20.13 1.23 -2.57
C LYS A 147 -19.04 0.54 -3.41
N VAL A 148 -17.88 1.18 -3.52
CA VAL A 148 -16.75 0.62 -4.27
C VAL A 148 -16.31 -0.72 -3.69
N ILE A 149 -16.14 -0.81 -2.38
CA ILE A 149 -15.74 -2.04 -1.69
C ILE A 149 -16.76 -3.15 -1.92
N MET A 150 -18.06 -2.86 -1.78
CA MET A 150 -19.12 -3.86 -2.00
C MET A 150 -19.23 -4.29 -3.45
N ILE A 151 -19.09 -3.37 -4.41
CA ILE A 151 -19.07 -3.70 -5.85
C ILE A 151 -17.89 -4.64 -6.15
N CYS A 152 -16.68 -4.33 -5.66
CA CYS A 152 -15.52 -5.19 -5.87
C CYS A 152 -15.70 -6.56 -5.23
N ALA A 153 -16.26 -6.63 -4.01
CA ALA A 153 -16.55 -7.89 -3.34
C ALA A 153 -17.53 -8.75 -4.13
N LEU A 154 -18.64 -8.18 -4.61
CA LEU A 154 -19.62 -8.89 -5.41
C LEU A 154 -19.06 -9.32 -6.77
N ALA A 155 -18.24 -8.48 -7.40
CA ALA A 155 -17.55 -8.82 -8.65
C ALA A 155 -16.61 -10.01 -8.46
N GLU A 156 -15.83 -10.04 -7.37
CA GLU A 156 -14.95 -11.16 -7.05
C GLU A 156 -15.75 -12.44 -6.78
N ILE A 157 -16.71 -12.39 -5.86
CA ILE A 157 -17.53 -13.57 -5.49
C ILE A 157 -18.23 -14.17 -6.71
N ARG A 158 -18.71 -13.34 -7.63
CA ARG A 158 -19.44 -13.79 -8.81
C ARG A 158 -18.55 -14.37 -9.90
N ASN A 159 -17.40 -13.75 -10.14
CA ASN A 159 -16.59 -14.04 -11.33
C ASN A 159 -15.35 -14.90 -11.05
N PHE A 160 -14.99 -15.11 -9.77
CA PHE A 160 -13.84 -15.91 -9.37
C PHE A 160 -14.22 -17.07 -8.44
N PRO A 161 -14.90 -18.11 -8.95
CA PRO A 161 -15.43 -19.20 -8.14
C PRO A 161 -14.36 -20.06 -7.46
N ASP A 162 -13.11 -19.95 -7.90
CA ASP A 162 -11.96 -20.62 -7.28
C ASP A 162 -11.53 -19.96 -5.96
N ILE A 163 -11.97 -18.73 -5.69
CA ILE A 163 -11.75 -18.04 -4.44
C ILE A 163 -12.93 -18.35 -3.52
N ALA A 164 -12.63 -18.94 -2.35
CA ALA A 164 -13.68 -19.25 -1.39
C ALA A 164 -14.35 -17.94 -0.89
N ILE A 165 -15.67 -17.85 -0.97
CA ILE A 165 -16.46 -16.66 -0.58
C ILE A 165 -16.04 -16.11 0.79
N ARG A 166 -15.75 -16.99 1.76
CA ARG A 166 -15.30 -16.60 3.08
C ARG A 166 -13.98 -15.80 3.05
N ILE A 167 -13.09 -16.10 2.11
CA ILE A 167 -11.82 -15.37 1.95
C ILE A 167 -12.15 -13.99 1.42
N SER A 168 -12.89 -13.88 0.32
CA SER A 168 -13.32 -12.59 -0.24
C SER A 168 -14.00 -11.72 0.82
N LEU A 169 -14.99 -12.26 1.53
CA LEU A 169 -15.67 -11.51 2.59
C LEU A 169 -14.71 -10.95 3.64
N ASN A 170 -13.78 -11.76 4.13
CA ASN A 170 -12.81 -11.31 5.13
C ASN A 170 -11.92 -10.18 4.60
N GLU A 171 -11.39 -10.30 3.38
CA GLU A 171 -10.52 -9.30 2.78
C GLU A 171 -11.26 -7.96 2.57
N TYR A 172 -12.48 -7.99 2.04
CA TYR A 172 -13.25 -6.76 1.84
C TYR A 172 -13.74 -6.13 3.14
N ILE A 173 -13.97 -6.90 4.20
CA ILE A 173 -14.23 -6.37 5.55
C ILE A 173 -12.99 -5.67 6.10
N GLU A 174 -11.79 -6.25 5.93
CA GLU A 174 -10.54 -5.59 6.34
C GLU A 174 -10.31 -4.29 5.55
N LEU A 175 -10.55 -4.28 4.23
CA LEU A 175 -10.52 -3.04 3.43
C LEU A 175 -11.50 -1.99 3.97
N ALA A 176 -12.70 -2.41 4.34
CA ALA A 176 -13.69 -1.48 4.91
C ALA A 176 -13.25 -0.89 6.26
N LYS A 177 -12.53 -1.63 7.09
CA LYS A 177 -11.96 -1.11 8.33
C LYS A 177 -10.88 -0.05 8.10
N HIS A 178 -10.14 -0.16 7.00
CA HIS A 178 -9.10 0.81 6.64
C HIS A 178 -9.66 2.08 5.99
N TYR A 179 -10.60 1.91 5.06
CA TYR A 179 -11.03 3.01 4.17
C TYR A 179 -12.39 3.61 4.53
N CYS A 180 -13.14 3.00 5.46
CA CYS A 180 -14.45 3.47 5.84
C CYS A 180 -14.54 3.78 7.33
N LYS A 181 -15.70 4.33 7.76
CA LYS A 181 -15.97 4.57 9.17
C LYS A 181 -16.13 3.26 9.95
N ALA A 182 -15.92 3.30 11.26
CA ALA A 182 -15.95 2.11 12.12
C ALA A 182 -17.24 1.26 12.00
N ASP A 183 -18.39 1.88 11.72
CA ASP A 183 -19.66 1.18 11.56
C ASP A 183 -19.86 0.56 10.17
N SER A 184 -19.09 1.02 9.17
CA SER A 184 -19.21 0.56 7.78
C SER A 184 -18.80 -0.91 7.61
N ALA A 185 -17.79 -1.37 8.34
CA ALA A 185 -17.36 -2.76 8.30
C ALA A 185 -18.45 -3.72 8.78
N ARG A 186 -19.24 -3.33 9.79
CA ARG A 186 -20.39 -4.11 10.26
C ARG A 186 -21.52 -4.13 9.23
N PHE A 187 -21.77 -2.98 8.62
CA PHE A 187 -22.78 -2.85 7.57
C PHE A 187 -22.42 -3.73 6.36
N ILE A 188 -21.18 -3.65 5.88
CA ILE A 188 -20.70 -4.46 4.75
C ILE A 188 -20.78 -5.94 5.06
N ASN A 189 -20.36 -6.37 6.26
CA ASN A 189 -20.46 -7.78 6.70
C ASN A 189 -21.90 -8.31 6.77
N GLY A 190 -22.86 -7.44 7.02
CA GLY A 190 -24.27 -7.84 7.10
C GLY A 190 -25.01 -7.85 5.75
N ASN A 191 -24.42 -7.29 4.67
CA ASN A 191 -25.06 -7.10 3.36
C ASN A 191 -24.31 -7.78 2.20
N LEU A 192 -23.14 -8.33 2.42
CA LEU A 192 -22.42 -9.24 1.52
C LEU A 192 -22.71 -10.69 1.87
#